data_a1633b8f31dfaf02e2a30c2b3f358cab
#
_entry.id   a1633b8f31dfaf02e2a30c2b3f358cab
#
_cell.length_a   1.000
_cell.length_b   1.000
_cell.length_c   1.000
_cell.angle_alpha   90.00
_cell.angle_beta   90.00
_cell.angle_gamma   90.00
#
_symmetry.space_group_name_H-M   'P 1'
#
loop_
_entity.id
_entity.type
_entity.pdbx_description
1 polymer ?
#
loop_
_entity_poly.entity_id
_entity_poly.type
_entity_poly.pdbx_seq_one_letter_code
_entity_poly.pdbx_strand_id
1 'polypeptide(L)'
;MIDYFEQLIPEEQEEITEVIQTLFRQTFLLERKFDRRLGRMQYTHEYRVCSKHFEFLKLYFAAAGITLNENVQMGLIYIQGETLWGEKLPRLATIYLLILKLIYDEQMASVSSSNHIVTTLGAINGRAGEFGVLRTLPSPTEIRRTVALLKRYQVIEPLDVLEELNESTRLV
;
A
#
# COMPACT_ATOMS: atom_id res chain seq x y z
N MET A 1 24.35 -16.69 -6.96
CA MET A 1 23.46 -15.81 -6.16
C MET A 1 24.26 -15.02 -5.12
N ILE A 2 25.00 -15.67 -4.25
CA ILE A 2 25.87 -15.00 -3.26
C ILE A 2 26.93 -14.15 -3.95
N ASP A 3 27.63 -14.70 -4.94
CA ASP A 3 28.68 -13.98 -5.71
C ASP A 3 28.17 -12.66 -6.34
N TYR A 4 26.90 -12.63 -6.80
CA TYR A 4 26.30 -11.40 -7.34
C TYR A 4 26.20 -10.31 -6.28
N PHE A 5 25.68 -10.65 -5.10
CA PHE A 5 25.50 -9.72 -4.00
C PHE A 5 26.82 -9.18 -3.46
N GLU A 6 27.85 -10.07 -3.35
CA GLU A 6 29.18 -9.72 -2.87
C GLU A 6 29.94 -8.79 -3.83
N GLN A 7 29.60 -8.80 -5.13
CA GLN A 7 30.23 -7.94 -6.14
C GLN A 7 29.62 -6.52 -6.19
N LEU A 8 28.48 -6.30 -5.53
CA LEU A 8 27.84 -4.99 -5.47
C LEU A 8 28.59 -4.07 -4.49
N ILE A 9 28.52 -2.78 -4.75
CA ILE A 9 29.02 -1.79 -3.81
C ILE A 9 28.18 -1.78 -2.52
N PRO A 10 28.74 -1.37 -1.37
CA PRO A 10 28.03 -1.42 -0.09
C PRO A 10 26.67 -0.72 -0.10
N GLU A 11 26.56 0.41 -0.79
CA GLU A 11 25.32 1.17 -0.91
C GLU A 11 24.21 0.36 -1.63
N GLU A 12 24.54 -0.35 -2.71
CA GLU A 12 23.59 -1.22 -3.41
C GLU A 12 23.17 -2.44 -2.58
N GLN A 13 24.09 -2.98 -1.79
CA GLN A 13 23.79 -4.08 -0.86
C GLN A 13 22.79 -3.62 0.22
N GLU A 14 22.96 -2.41 0.74
CA GLU A 14 22.05 -1.80 1.73
C GLU A 14 20.68 -1.57 1.11
N GLU A 15 20.59 -0.95 -0.07
CA GLU A 15 19.35 -0.73 -0.81
C GLU A 15 18.57 -2.03 -1.07
N ILE A 16 19.25 -3.09 -1.50
CA ILE A 16 18.65 -4.42 -1.70
C ILE A 16 18.14 -4.99 -0.39
N THR A 17 18.90 -4.83 0.69
CA THR A 17 18.51 -5.30 2.02
C THR A 17 17.25 -4.60 2.50
N GLU A 18 17.14 -3.28 2.32
CA GLU A 18 15.96 -2.50 2.64
C GLU A 18 14.73 -2.94 1.82
N VAL A 19 14.92 -3.22 0.52
CA VAL A 19 13.86 -3.75 -0.35
C VAL A 19 13.36 -5.11 0.15
N ILE A 20 14.25 -6.02 0.51
CA ILE A 20 13.89 -7.33 1.07
C ILE A 20 13.08 -7.15 2.35
N GLN A 21 13.55 -6.33 3.29
CA GLN A 21 12.86 -6.07 4.54
C GLN A 21 11.49 -5.43 4.32
N THR A 22 11.38 -4.53 3.35
CA THR A 22 10.12 -3.88 2.99
C THR A 22 9.14 -4.89 2.41
N LEU A 23 9.57 -5.78 1.52
CA LEU A 23 8.71 -6.83 0.97
C LEU A 23 8.24 -7.81 2.04
N PHE A 24 9.07 -8.20 3.01
CA PHE A 24 8.61 -9.01 4.13
C PHE A 24 7.60 -8.31 5.03
N ARG A 25 7.67 -7.00 5.15
CA ARG A 25 6.78 -6.20 6.00
C ARG A 25 5.43 -5.90 5.35
N GLN A 26 5.40 -5.53 4.06
CA GLN A 26 4.18 -5.08 3.38
C GLN A 26 3.77 -5.91 2.16
N THR A 27 4.58 -6.89 1.75
CA THR A 27 4.36 -7.87 0.68
C THR A 27 4.33 -7.32 -0.74
N PHE A 28 4.38 -6.01 -0.95
CA PHE A 28 4.37 -5.38 -2.27
C PHE A 28 5.11 -4.05 -2.30
N LEU A 29 5.49 -3.62 -3.51
CA LEU A 29 6.07 -2.31 -3.82
C LEU A 29 5.28 -1.67 -4.95
N LEU A 30 4.95 -0.39 -4.81
CA LEU A 30 4.31 0.40 -5.85
C LEU A 30 5.37 1.19 -6.63
N GLU A 31 5.24 1.23 -7.95
CA GLU A 31 6.08 2.06 -8.81
C GLU A 31 5.97 3.54 -8.45
N ARG A 32 4.75 3.98 -8.11
CA ARG A 32 4.44 5.37 -7.76
C ARG A 32 3.57 5.41 -6.52
N LYS A 33 3.81 6.44 -5.69
CA LYS A 33 2.95 6.79 -4.56
C LYS A 33 2.65 8.29 -4.56
N PHE A 34 1.52 8.68 -3.97
CA PHE A 34 1.17 10.08 -3.82
C PHE A 34 2.08 10.74 -2.78
N ASP A 35 2.77 11.81 -3.20
CA ASP A 35 3.55 12.66 -2.29
C ASP A 35 2.70 13.85 -1.86
N ARG A 36 2.30 13.88 -0.59
CA ARG A 36 1.47 14.95 -0.01
C ARG A 36 2.14 16.32 -0.07
N ARG A 37 3.49 16.38 0.04
CA ARG A 37 4.22 17.66 0.02
C ARG A 37 4.25 18.27 -1.37
N LEU A 38 4.38 17.41 -2.38
CA LEU A 38 4.45 17.84 -3.77
C LEU A 38 3.08 17.83 -4.46
N GLY A 39 2.04 17.28 -3.82
CA GLY A 39 0.69 17.16 -4.36
C GLY A 39 0.59 16.33 -5.65
N ARG A 40 1.54 15.40 -5.88
CA ARG A 40 1.60 14.60 -7.11
C ARG A 40 2.15 13.19 -6.86
N MET A 41 1.92 12.30 -7.84
CA MET A 41 2.52 10.96 -7.84
C MET A 41 4.03 11.04 -8.04
N GLN A 42 4.78 10.28 -7.23
CA GLN A 42 6.25 10.17 -7.29
C GLN A 42 6.65 8.71 -7.46
N TYR A 43 7.70 8.48 -8.25
CA TYR A 43 8.33 7.17 -8.36
C TYR A 43 8.97 6.78 -7.03
N THR A 44 8.78 5.54 -6.62
CA THR A 44 9.37 5.02 -5.40
C THR A 44 10.78 4.49 -5.65
N HIS A 45 11.67 4.72 -4.69
CA HIS A 45 13.04 4.25 -4.77
C HIS A 45 13.10 2.72 -4.69
N GLU A 46 12.35 2.16 -3.77
CA GLU A 46 12.29 0.72 -3.50
C GLU A 46 11.86 -0.10 -4.72
N TYR A 47 10.88 0.41 -5.49
CA TYR A 47 10.46 -0.25 -6.73
C TYR A 47 11.59 -0.25 -7.76
N ARG A 48 12.29 0.89 -7.95
CA ARG A 48 13.40 0.98 -8.91
C ARG A 48 14.55 0.05 -8.56
N VAL A 49 14.93 0.00 -7.28
CA VAL A 49 15.97 -0.92 -6.80
C VAL A 49 15.55 -2.38 -7.01
N CYS A 50 14.30 -2.72 -6.66
CA CYS A 50 13.76 -4.06 -6.86
C CYS A 50 13.75 -4.45 -8.34
N SER A 51 13.31 -3.56 -9.23
CA SER A 51 13.29 -3.80 -10.68
C SER A 51 14.71 -3.95 -11.25
N LYS A 52 15.67 -3.12 -10.80
CA LYS A 52 17.09 -3.21 -11.19
C LYS A 52 17.71 -4.56 -10.84
N HIS A 53 17.39 -5.10 -9.67
CA HIS A 53 17.97 -6.34 -9.14
C HIS A 53 16.97 -7.51 -9.15
N PHE A 54 15.96 -7.45 -10.03
CA PHE A 54 14.80 -8.33 -10.01
C PHE A 54 15.15 -9.83 -10.06
N GLU A 55 16.05 -10.23 -10.96
CA GLU A 55 16.44 -11.64 -11.10
C GLU A 55 17.18 -12.17 -9.87
N PHE A 56 18.01 -11.36 -9.23
CA PHE A 56 18.64 -11.72 -7.97
C PHE A 56 17.60 -11.90 -6.86
N LEU A 57 16.71 -10.92 -6.69
CA LEU A 57 15.66 -10.96 -5.68
C LEU A 57 14.68 -12.11 -5.91
N LYS A 58 14.37 -12.42 -7.17
CA LYS A 58 13.53 -13.57 -7.53
C LYS A 58 14.15 -14.90 -7.06
N LEU A 59 15.45 -15.07 -7.27
CA LEU A 59 16.17 -16.26 -6.79
C LEU A 59 16.25 -16.29 -5.25
N TYR A 60 16.47 -15.14 -4.63
CA TYR A 60 16.51 -15.01 -3.17
C TYR A 60 15.18 -15.47 -2.54
N PHE A 61 14.07 -14.92 -3.00
CA PHE A 61 12.75 -15.28 -2.50
C PHE A 61 12.36 -16.72 -2.84
N ALA A 62 12.73 -17.21 -4.02
CA ALA A 62 12.50 -18.61 -4.41
C ALA A 62 13.20 -19.61 -3.47
N ALA A 63 14.41 -19.28 -2.97
CA ALA A 63 15.11 -20.11 -1.97
C ALA A 63 14.33 -20.18 -0.63
N ALA A 64 13.48 -19.21 -0.33
CA ALA A 64 12.59 -19.21 0.82
C ALA A 64 11.18 -19.79 0.53
N GLY A 65 10.95 -20.35 -0.66
CA GLY A 65 9.62 -20.82 -1.08
C GLY A 65 8.62 -19.72 -1.40
N ILE A 66 9.12 -18.52 -1.68
CA ILE A 66 8.32 -17.31 -1.98
C ILE A 66 8.52 -16.95 -3.45
N THR A 67 7.44 -16.60 -4.14
CA THR A 67 7.50 -16.12 -5.53
C THR A 67 7.50 -14.60 -5.55
N LEU A 68 8.47 -13.99 -6.24
CA LEU A 68 8.48 -12.57 -6.57
C LEU A 68 7.84 -12.37 -7.95
N ASN A 69 6.82 -11.55 -8.03
CA ASN A 69 6.05 -11.25 -9.24
C ASN A 69 6.09 -9.76 -9.56
N GLU A 70 6.03 -9.43 -10.84
CA GLU A 70 5.89 -8.06 -11.33
C GLU A 70 4.66 -7.94 -12.22
N ASN A 71 3.86 -6.90 -11.97
CA ASN A 71 2.78 -6.46 -12.85
C ASN A 71 3.10 -5.05 -13.36
N VAL A 72 3.74 -4.99 -14.52
CA VAL A 72 4.20 -3.73 -15.13
C VAL A 72 3.03 -2.79 -15.45
N GLN A 73 1.87 -3.32 -15.86
CA GLN A 73 0.70 -2.50 -16.20
C GLN A 73 0.14 -1.76 -14.98
N MET A 74 0.21 -2.40 -13.82
CA MET A 74 -0.25 -1.81 -12.56
C MET A 74 0.88 -1.09 -11.79
N GLY A 75 2.12 -1.17 -12.26
CA GLY A 75 3.29 -0.63 -11.55
C GLY A 75 3.46 -1.28 -10.17
N LEU A 76 3.37 -2.61 -10.11
CA LEU A 76 3.35 -3.37 -8.87
C LEU A 76 4.38 -4.51 -8.91
N ILE A 77 5.25 -4.57 -7.91
CA ILE A 77 6.05 -5.77 -7.59
C ILE A 77 5.52 -6.33 -6.28
N TYR A 78 5.34 -7.65 -6.19
CA TYR A 78 4.81 -8.28 -4.97
C TYR A 78 5.33 -9.67 -4.75
N ILE A 79 5.34 -10.09 -3.49
CA ILE A 79 5.70 -11.45 -3.10
C ILE A 79 4.44 -12.27 -2.77
N GLN A 80 4.49 -13.55 -3.10
CA GLN A 80 3.43 -14.51 -2.83
C GLN A 80 4.03 -15.84 -2.39
N GLY A 81 3.44 -16.48 -1.38
CA GLY A 81 3.86 -17.79 -0.90
C GLY A 81 2.91 -18.33 0.16
N GLU A 82 2.84 -19.64 0.28
CA GLU A 82 1.95 -20.32 1.26
C GLU A 82 2.37 -20.04 2.70
N THR A 83 3.64 -19.77 2.93
CA THR A 83 4.22 -19.52 4.25
C THR A 83 4.33 -18.05 4.61
N LEU A 84 3.84 -17.14 3.74
CA LEU A 84 3.81 -15.71 4.05
C LEU A 84 2.83 -15.44 5.19
N TRP A 85 3.36 -14.95 6.29
CA TRP A 85 2.59 -14.62 7.48
C TRP A 85 2.00 -13.22 7.30
N GLY A 86 0.72 -13.18 6.87
CA GLY A 86 -0.02 -11.94 6.78
C GLY A 86 -0.46 -11.44 8.16
N GLU A 87 -0.46 -10.14 8.37
CA GLU A 87 -1.10 -9.54 9.54
C GLU A 87 -2.62 -9.65 9.40
N LYS A 88 -3.29 -10.14 10.45
CA LYS A 88 -4.76 -10.16 10.47
C LYS A 88 -5.28 -8.73 10.60
N LEU A 89 -5.96 -8.25 9.58
CA LEU A 89 -6.54 -6.91 9.60
C LEU A 89 -7.62 -6.79 10.68
N PRO A 90 -7.61 -5.71 11.48
CA PRO A 90 -8.72 -5.36 12.35
C PRO A 90 -10.02 -5.22 11.56
N ARG A 91 -11.16 -5.53 12.18
CA ARG A 91 -12.48 -5.48 11.54
C ARG A 91 -12.75 -4.14 10.82
N LEU A 92 -12.47 -3.01 11.48
CA LEU A 92 -12.69 -1.69 10.89
C LEU A 92 -11.79 -1.47 9.67
N ALA A 93 -10.53 -1.90 9.70
CA ALA A 93 -9.62 -1.80 8.57
C ALA A 93 -10.12 -2.63 7.36
N THR A 94 -10.64 -3.83 7.61
CA THR A 94 -11.25 -4.65 6.55
C THR A 94 -12.47 -3.97 5.95
N ILE A 95 -13.36 -3.41 6.78
CA ILE A 95 -14.55 -2.67 6.30
C ILE A 95 -14.11 -1.48 5.45
N TYR A 96 -13.17 -0.67 5.95
CA TYR A 96 -12.68 0.49 5.21
C TYR A 96 -12.04 0.10 3.88
N LEU A 97 -11.23 -0.97 3.85
CA LEU A 97 -10.62 -1.46 2.62
C LEU A 97 -11.67 -1.85 1.56
N LEU A 98 -12.72 -2.55 1.97
CA LEU A 98 -13.82 -2.95 1.06
C LEU A 98 -14.63 -1.75 0.56
N ILE A 99 -14.92 -0.78 1.44
CA ILE A 99 -15.63 0.45 1.05
C ILE A 99 -14.75 1.32 0.13
N LEU A 100 -13.47 1.45 0.41
CA LEU A 100 -12.52 2.16 -0.45
C LEU A 100 -12.45 1.53 -1.85
N LYS A 101 -12.41 0.19 -1.93
CA LYS A 101 -12.44 -0.52 -3.22
C LYS A 101 -13.72 -0.22 -4.00
N LEU A 102 -14.87 -0.19 -3.32
CA LEU A 102 -16.16 0.13 -3.94
C LEU A 102 -16.17 1.58 -4.46
N ILE A 103 -15.75 2.55 -3.64
CA ILE A 103 -15.66 3.97 -4.03
C ILE A 103 -14.69 4.12 -5.22
N TYR A 104 -13.56 3.42 -5.20
CA TYR A 104 -12.60 3.41 -6.30
C TYR A 104 -13.24 2.93 -7.60
N ASP A 105 -13.93 1.80 -7.58
CA ASP A 105 -14.56 1.22 -8.78
C ASP A 105 -15.66 2.14 -9.34
N GLU A 106 -16.49 2.73 -8.47
CA GLU A 106 -17.54 3.67 -8.87
C GLU A 106 -16.94 4.93 -9.53
N GLN A 107 -15.89 5.48 -8.96
CA GLN A 107 -15.25 6.68 -9.50
C GLN A 107 -14.48 6.39 -10.78
N MET A 108 -13.76 5.28 -10.87
CA MET A 108 -13.09 4.87 -12.11
C MET A 108 -14.04 4.61 -13.26
N ALA A 109 -15.24 4.11 -12.97
CA ALA A 109 -16.29 3.93 -13.99
C ALA A 109 -16.88 5.27 -14.49
N SER A 110 -16.84 6.33 -13.67
CA SER A 110 -17.43 7.63 -13.96
C SER A 110 -16.46 8.67 -14.52
N VAL A 111 -15.15 8.51 -14.29
CA VAL A 111 -14.12 9.52 -14.62
C VAL A 111 -13.07 8.94 -15.56
N SER A 112 -13.00 9.47 -16.75
CA SER A 112 -12.07 9.01 -17.79
C SER A 112 -10.64 9.60 -17.73
N SER A 113 -10.29 10.44 -16.73
CA SER A 113 -9.04 11.22 -16.81
C SER A 113 -8.27 11.51 -15.52
N SER A 114 -8.70 11.09 -14.32
CA SER A 114 -7.92 11.35 -13.11
C SER A 114 -7.05 10.13 -12.70
N ASN A 115 -5.75 10.37 -12.54
CA ASN A 115 -4.79 9.33 -12.14
C ASN A 115 -4.87 8.95 -10.64
N HIS A 116 -5.71 9.59 -9.85
CA HIS A 116 -5.93 9.31 -8.44
C HIS A 116 -7.33 9.71 -8.02
N ILE A 117 -7.85 8.99 -7.09
CA ILE A 117 -9.20 9.17 -6.56
C ILE A 117 -9.10 9.79 -5.18
N VAL A 118 -9.94 10.78 -4.93
CA VAL A 118 -10.03 11.46 -3.63
C VAL A 118 -11.37 11.14 -3.00
N THR A 119 -11.34 10.70 -1.74
CA THR A 119 -12.54 10.50 -0.93
C THR A 119 -12.40 11.16 0.44
N THR A 120 -13.42 11.09 1.30
CA THR A 120 -13.36 11.58 2.67
C THR A 120 -13.71 10.49 3.68
N LEU A 121 -13.28 10.67 4.94
CA LEU A 121 -13.68 9.75 6.02
C LEU A 121 -15.19 9.72 6.21
N GLY A 122 -15.87 10.87 6.07
CA GLY A 122 -17.33 10.94 6.10
C GLY A 122 -18.00 10.11 5.02
N ALA A 123 -17.48 10.15 3.78
CA ALA A 123 -17.98 9.33 2.69
C ALA A 123 -17.82 7.82 2.96
N ILE A 124 -16.67 7.41 3.52
CA ILE A 124 -16.42 6.01 3.89
C ILE A 124 -17.38 5.57 5.00
N ASN A 125 -17.53 6.37 6.05
CA ASN A 125 -18.43 6.07 7.17
C ASN A 125 -19.89 6.02 6.73
N GLY A 126 -20.31 6.97 5.90
CA GLY A 126 -21.66 7.02 5.33
C GLY A 126 -21.99 5.75 4.54
N ARG A 127 -21.11 5.36 3.60
CA ARG A 127 -21.28 4.13 2.84
C ARG A 127 -21.30 2.88 3.72
N ALA A 128 -20.41 2.80 4.70
CA ALA A 128 -20.40 1.67 5.65
C ALA A 128 -21.69 1.60 6.48
N GLY A 129 -22.30 2.75 6.80
CA GLY A 129 -23.62 2.84 7.43
C GLY A 129 -24.74 2.39 6.51
N GLU A 130 -24.78 2.85 5.25
CA GLU A 130 -25.76 2.44 4.23
C GLU A 130 -25.81 0.92 4.02
N PHE A 131 -24.62 0.27 4.01
CA PHE A 131 -24.52 -1.19 3.93
C PHE A 131 -24.82 -1.92 5.25
N GLY A 132 -25.07 -1.19 6.35
CA GLY A 132 -25.34 -1.78 7.65
C GLY A 132 -24.14 -2.54 8.28
N VAL A 133 -22.93 -2.36 7.73
CA VAL A 133 -21.71 -3.02 8.25
C VAL A 133 -21.13 -2.31 9.47
N LEU A 134 -21.47 -1.02 9.64
CA LEU A 134 -21.25 -0.24 10.84
C LEU A 134 -22.59 0.16 11.46
N ARG A 135 -22.90 -0.39 12.65
CA ARG A 135 -24.13 -0.04 13.40
C ARG A 135 -23.99 1.27 14.16
N THR A 136 -22.77 1.63 14.52
CA THR A 136 -22.42 2.86 15.24
C THR A 136 -21.15 3.43 14.63
N LEU A 137 -20.98 4.75 14.69
CA LEU A 137 -19.75 5.41 14.26
C LEU A 137 -18.58 4.87 15.10
N PRO A 138 -17.45 4.52 14.46
CA PRO A 138 -16.25 4.10 15.19
C PRO A 138 -15.70 5.24 16.05
N SER A 139 -15.02 4.89 17.13
CA SER A 139 -14.37 5.91 17.96
C SER A 139 -13.23 6.60 17.20
N PRO A 140 -12.92 7.87 17.51
CA PRO A 140 -11.81 8.60 16.89
C PRO A 140 -10.47 7.85 16.97
N THR A 141 -10.24 7.13 18.07
CA THR A 141 -9.04 6.31 18.26
C THR A 141 -8.99 5.12 17.29
N GLU A 142 -10.11 4.44 17.06
CA GLU A 142 -10.18 3.32 16.10
C GLU A 142 -10.00 3.82 14.67
N ILE A 143 -10.63 4.95 14.32
CA ILE A 143 -10.45 5.59 13.01
C ILE A 143 -8.98 5.92 12.78
N ARG A 144 -8.33 6.59 13.74
CA ARG A 144 -6.92 6.97 13.64
C ARG A 144 -6.00 5.76 13.46
N ARG A 145 -6.21 4.70 14.25
CA ARG A 145 -5.43 3.45 14.11
C ARG A 145 -5.65 2.80 12.75
N THR A 146 -6.88 2.77 12.28
CA THR A 146 -7.25 2.21 10.97
C THR A 146 -6.62 2.99 9.82
N VAL A 147 -6.73 4.31 9.84
CA VAL A 147 -6.12 5.19 8.81
C VAL A 147 -4.60 5.04 8.82
N ALA A 148 -3.96 5.03 10.00
CA ALA A 148 -2.52 4.81 10.12
C ALA A 148 -2.08 3.45 9.57
N LEU A 149 -2.87 2.40 9.81
CA LEU A 149 -2.63 1.06 9.27
C LEU A 149 -2.73 1.03 7.74
N LEU A 150 -3.81 1.56 7.17
CA LEU A 150 -4.02 1.60 5.73
C LEU A 150 -2.97 2.47 5.02
N LYS A 151 -2.55 3.58 5.64
CA LYS A 151 -1.42 4.39 5.18
C LYS A 151 -0.11 3.61 5.18
N ARG A 152 0.18 2.86 6.26
CA ARG A 152 1.38 2.01 6.35
C ARG A 152 1.45 1.00 5.21
N TYR A 153 0.31 0.45 4.81
CA TYR A 153 0.18 -0.45 3.67
C TYR A 153 -0.01 0.27 2.33
N GLN A 154 0.17 1.60 2.26
CA GLN A 154 0.07 2.40 1.04
C GLN A 154 -1.27 2.23 0.29
N VAL A 155 -2.35 1.91 1.01
CA VAL A 155 -3.71 1.83 0.46
C VAL A 155 -4.31 3.22 0.30
N ILE A 156 -3.99 4.12 1.22
CA ILE A 156 -4.45 5.51 1.25
C ILE A 156 -3.31 6.44 1.68
N GLU A 157 -3.38 7.70 1.24
CA GLU A 157 -2.57 8.80 1.80
C GLU A 157 -3.51 9.89 2.33
N PRO A 158 -3.58 10.10 3.66
CA PRO A 158 -4.31 11.21 4.25
C PRO A 158 -3.68 12.54 3.86
N LEU A 159 -4.49 13.49 3.37
CA LEU A 159 -4.01 14.83 3.05
C LEU A 159 -3.89 15.71 4.30
N ASP A 160 -4.61 15.35 5.36
CA ASP A 160 -4.62 16.05 6.65
C ASP A 160 -3.71 15.35 7.68
N VAL A 161 -3.47 15.99 8.81
CA VAL A 161 -2.66 15.44 9.90
C VAL A 161 -3.45 14.36 10.64
N LEU A 162 -2.81 13.24 10.96
CA LEU A 162 -3.48 12.09 11.60
C LEU A 162 -4.08 12.39 12.99
N GLU A 163 -3.58 13.41 13.65
CA GLU A 163 -4.08 13.88 14.96
C GLU A 163 -5.41 14.64 14.86
N GLU A 164 -5.72 15.22 13.69
CA GLU A 164 -6.86 16.09 13.44
C GLU A 164 -7.92 15.46 12.53
N LEU A 165 -7.95 14.11 12.46
CA LEU A 165 -8.91 13.42 11.60
C LEU A 165 -10.35 13.70 11.98
N ASN A 166 -11.15 14.07 10.98
CA ASN A 166 -12.58 14.30 11.06
C ASN A 166 -13.28 13.83 9.78
N GLU A 167 -14.59 13.96 9.69
CA GLU A 167 -15.37 13.50 8.54
C GLU A 167 -14.98 14.18 7.22
N SER A 168 -14.47 15.40 7.25
CA SER A 168 -14.02 16.15 6.07
C SER A 168 -12.59 15.80 5.65
N THR A 169 -11.86 15.01 6.45
CA THR A 169 -10.49 14.56 6.12
C THR A 169 -10.47 13.85 4.78
N ARG A 170 -9.63 14.37 3.88
CA ARG A 170 -9.46 13.81 2.53
C ARG A 170 -8.40 12.72 2.50
N LEU A 171 -8.69 11.70 1.72
CA LEU A 171 -7.83 10.54 1.47
C LEU A 171 -7.64 10.37 -0.03
N VAL A 172 -6.40 10.14 -0.46
CA VAL A 172 -6.01 9.81 -1.84
C VAL A 172 -5.60 8.36 -1.93
#